data_583ec4976c5d902baa262e040d81d069
#
_entry.id   583ec4976c5d902baa262e040d81d069
#
_cell.length_a   1.000
_cell.length_b   1.000
_cell.length_c   1.000
_cell.angle_alpha   90.00
_cell.angle_beta   90.00
_cell.angle_gamma   90.00
#
_symmetry.space_group_name_H-M   'P 1'
#
loop_
_entity.id
_entity.type
_entity.pdbx_description
1 polymer ?
#
loop_
_entity_poly.entity_id
_entity_poly.type
_entity_poly.pdbx_seq_one_letter_code
_entity_poly.pdbx_strand_id
1 'polypeptide(L)'
;VFSTPHDKFVWDVSHQSYVHKLLTGRREGFSKIRQTGGLNGFALRTESEHDCFGAGHAGTALSAALGMCAARDQKKTDEDVVCVFGDAALTNGISFEALNNIAQTTGKFIGVLNDNEWSIDKNVGAISKYLNKIITNPGYNRLHDDLSRLVKKLPKGDFAVRLGNRAEGALKAEVS
;
A
#
# COMPACT_ATOMS: atom_id res chain seq x y z
N VAL A 1 0.06 -15.84 1.66
CA VAL A 1 1.16 -15.16 1.01
C VAL A 1 1.96 -14.45 2.08
N PHE A 2 1.39 -13.50 2.83
CA PHE A 2 2.03 -12.81 3.95
C PHE A 2 1.44 -13.24 5.29
N SER A 3 2.26 -13.27 6.34
CA SER A 3 1.89 -13.68 7.70
C SER A 3 2.28 -12.63 8.72
N THR A 4 1.33 -11.75 9.08
CA THR A 4 1.55 -10.73 10.14
C THR A 4 1.26 -11.34 11.51
N PRO A 5 2.02 -11.06 12.59
CA PRO A 5 3.01 -9.97 12.73
C PRO A 5 4.44 -10.29 12.27
N HIS A 6 4.72 -11.51 11.74
CA HIS A 6 6.05 -11.82 11.21
C HIS A 6 6.40 -10.85 10.08
N ASP A 7 5.61 -10.86 9.00
CA ASP A 7 5.73 -9.87 7.93
C ASP A 7 5.23 -8.50 8.38
N LYS A 8 5.88 -7.45 7.92
CA LYS A 8 5.62 -6.08 8.36
C LYS A 8 4.83 -5.31 7.32
N PHE A 9 3.67 -4.78 7.73
CA PHE A 9 2.87 -3.88 6.90
C PHE A 9 3.01 -2.45 7.41
N VAL A 10 3.59 -1.59 6.58
CA VAL A 10 3.76 -0.17 6.86
C VAL A 10 2.80 0.63 6.00
N TRP A 11 1.92 1.40 6.63
CA TRP A 11 0.87 2.15 5.96
C TRP A 11 1.18 3.63 5.99
N ASP A 12 1.14 4.30 4.84
CA ASP A 12 1.26 5.75 4.80
C ASP A 12 -0.07 6.39 5.23
N VAL A 13 -0.01 7.34 6.16
CA VAL A 13 -1.17 7.88 6.90
C VAL A 13 -1.98 6.77 7.61
N SER A 14 -2.22 5.67 6.93
CA SER A 14 -2.97 4.46 7.34
C SER A 14 -4.50 4.61 7.40
N HIS A 15 -5.09 5.64 6.77
CA HIS A 15 -6.54 5.74 6.63
C HIS A 15 -7.16 4.58 5.84
N GLN A 16 -6.38 3.93 4.96
CA GLN A 16 -6.76 2.76 4.17
C GLN A 16 -6.55 1.42 4.90
N SER A 17 -6.07 1.43 6.15
CA SER A 17 -5.73 0.22 6.92
C SER A 17 -6.94 -0.49 7.57
N TYR A 18 -8.17 -0.06 7.29
CA TYR A 18 -9.36 -0.66 7.91
C TYR A 18 -9.53 -2.14 7.58
N VAL A 19 -9.25 -2.53 6.34
CA VAL A 19 -9.28 -3.94 5.95
C VAL A 19 -8.24 -4.75 6.73
N HIS A 20 -7.04 -4.20 6.92
CA HIS A 20 -6.01 -4.79 7.76
C HIS A 20 -6.50 -4.98 9.20
N LYS A 21 -7.13 -3.97 9.80
CA LYS A 21 -7.71 -4.09 11.15
C LYS A 21 -8.78 -5.18 11.22
N LEU A 22 -9.66 -5.28 10.22
CA LEU A 22 -10.68 -6.33 10.15
C LEU A 22 -10.09 -7.73 10.09
N LEU A 23 -9.06 -7.91 9.24
CA LEU A 23 -8.38 -9.19 9.04
C LEU A 23 -7.52 -9.61 10.24
N THR A 24 -7.10 -8.66 11.06
CA THR A 24 -6.28 -8.88 12.26
C THR A 24 -7.10 -8.88 13.57
N GLY A 25 -8.37 -9.28 13.48
CA GLY A 25 -9.21 -9.62 14.63
C GLY A 25 -9.91 -8.44 15.32
N ARG A 26 -9.86 -7.23 14.77
CA ARG A 26 -10.43 -6.03 15.40
C ARG A 26 -11.85 -5.67 14.94
N ARG A 27 -12.56 -6.60 14.29
CA ARG A 27 -13.88 -6.37 13.69
C ARG A 27 -14.91 -5.80 14.69
N GLU A 28 -14.96 -6.34 15.90
CA GLU A 28 -15.95 -5.95 16.91
C GLU A 28 -15.79 -4.49 17.36
N GLY A 29 -14.55 -3.98 17.35
CA GLY A 29 -14.25 -2.61 17.75
C GLY A 29 -14.67 -1.54 16.74
N PHE A 30 -15.08 -1.92 15.52
CA PHE A 30 -15.41 -0.96 14.47
C PHE A 30 -16.61 -0.07 14.77
N SER A 31 -17.54 -0.53 15.61
CA SER A 31 -18.68 0.30 16.05
C SER A 31 -18.26 1.56 16.79
N LYS A 32 -17.06 1.56 17.37
CA LYS A 32 -16.48 2.69 18.13
C LYS A 32 -15.18 3.22 17.51
N ILE A 33 -14.93 2.96 16.22
CA ILE A 33 -13.73 3.46 15.55
C ILE A 33 -13.69 5.00 15.59
N ARG A 34 -12.52 5.58 15.85
CA ARG A 34 -12.29 7.03 16.02
C ARG A 34 -13.04 7.68 17.19
N GLN A 35 -13.60 6.91 18.10
CA GLN A 35 -14.25 7.41 19.31
C GLN A 35 -13.33 7.19 20.53
N THR A 36 -13.55 7.95 21.60
CA THR A 36 -12.82 7.79 22.87
C THR A 36 -13.01 6.36 23.40
N GLY A 37 -11.91 5.68 23.69
CA GLY A 37 -11.91 4.29 24.16
C GLY A 37 -12.23 3.25 23.08
N GLY A 38 -12.38 3.66 21.80
CA GLY A 38 -12.55 2.78 20.66
C GLY A 38 -11.27 2.57 19.87
N LEU A 39 -11.38 1.94 18.70
CA LEU A 39 -10.26 1.74 17.79
C LEU A 39 -9.74 3.06 17.22
N ASN A 40 -8.42 3.17 17.11
CA ASN A 40 -7.78 4.28 16.44
C ASN A 40 -8.13 4.27 14.93
N GLY A 41 -8.29 5.46 14.34
CA GLY A 41 -8.51 5.59 12.90
C GLY A 41 -7.27 5.30 12.04
N PHE A 42 -6.11 5.18 12.68
CA PHE A 42 -4.81 4.90 12.06
C PHE A 42 -4.18 3.65 12.68
N ALA A 43 -3.16 3.11 12.04
CA ALA A 43 -2.37 2.02 12.61
C ALA A 43 -1.63 2.53 13.87
N LEU A 44 -1.66 1.72 14.92
CA LEU A 44 -1.08 2.10 16.21
C LEU A 44 -0.48 0.86 16.90
N ARG A 45 0.83 0.90 17.17
CA ARG A 45 1.56 -0.23 17.77
C ARG A 45 1.04 -0.67 19.14
N THR A 46 0.43 0.24 19.88
CA THR A 46 -0.18 -0.07 21.18
C THR A 46 -1.56 -0.69 21.07
N GLU A 47 -2.17 -0.67 19.87
CA GLU A 47 -3.49 -1.25 19.61
C GLU A 47 -3.40 -2.72 19.20
N SER A 48 -2.36 -3.09 18.46
CA SER A 48 -2.20 -4.46 17.93
C SER A 48 -0.74 -4.77 17.61
N GLU A 49 -0.32 -6.02 17.85
CA GLU A 49 0.98 -6.53 17.45
C GLU A 49 1.15 -6.56 15.91
N HIS A 50 0.03 -6.58 15.17
CA HIS A 50 0.03 -6.52 13.71
C HIS A 50 0.34 -5.12 13.16
N ASP A 51 0.29 -4.08 13.98
CA ASP A 51 0.59 -2.70 13.59
C ASP A 51 2.06 -2.38 13.92
N CYS A 52 2.98 -2.71 13.02
CA CYS A 52 4.42 -2.54 13.26
C CYS A 52 4.90 -1.08 13.26
N PHE A 53 4.11 -0.14 12.72
CA PHE A 53 4.45 1.28 12.64
C PHE A 53 3.24 2.15 13.00
N GLY A 54 3.44 3.11 13.90
CA GLY A 54 2.43 4.12 14.23
C GLY A 54 2.36 5.16 13.13
N ALA A 55 1.20 5.31 12.53
CA ALA A 55 0.98 6.19 11.39
C ALA A 55 0.06 7.38 11.72
N GLY A 56 -0.23 8.21 10.72
CA GLY A 56 -1.04 9.42 10.80
C GLY A 56 -0.44 10.60 10.05
N HIS A 57 0.86 10.56 9.76
CA HIS A 57 1.58 11.57 8.98
C HIS A 57 1.87 11.06 7.58
N ALA A 58 1.55 11.86 6.56
CA ALA A 58 1.81 11.53 5.16
C ALA A 58 3.30 11.53 4.82
N GLY A 59 3.71 10.64 3.93
CA GLY A 59 5.06 10.56 3.38
C GLY A 59 6.08 9.83 4.25
N THR A 60 5.69 9.34 5.45
CA THR A 60 6.65 8.74 6.40
C THR A 60 6.86 7.24 6.21
N ALA A 61 5.91 6.55 5.57
CA ALA A 61 5.90 5.09 5.50
C ALA A 61 7.07 4.52 4.70
N LEU A 62 7.45 5.14 3.58
CA LEU A 62 8.56 4.67 2.74
C LEU A 62 9.88 4.66 3.51
N SER A 63 10.19 5.73 4.25
CA SER A 63 11.40 5.81 5.07
C SER A 63 11.38 4.81 6.22
N ALA A 64 10.22 4.63 6.89
CA ALA A 64 10.07 3.65 7.95
C ALA A 64 10.25 2.21 7.43
N ALA A 65 9.63 1.88 6.30
CA ALA A 65 9.76 0.58 5.66
C ALA A 65 11.20 0.31 5.20
N LEU A 66 11.88 1.31 4.65
CA LEU A 66 13.29 1.21 4.27
C LEU A 66 14.17 0.89 5.48
N GLY A 67 13.95 1.56 6.61
CA GLY A 67 14.66 1.27 7.85
C GLY A 67 14.42 -0.15 8.36
N MET A 68 13.18 -0.66 8.24
CA MET A 68 12.85 -2.04 8.60
C MET A 68 13.54 -3.04 7.66
N CYS A 69 13.57 -2.77 6.35
CA CYS A 69 14.29 -3.60 5.39
C CYS A 69 15.80 -3.64 5.68
N ALA A 70 16.40 -2.48 5.96
CA ALA A 70 17.82 -2.41 6.32
C ALA A 70 18.13 -3.22 7.59
N ALA A 71 17.25 -3.12 8.60
CA ALA A 71 17.40 -3.88 9.85
C ALA A 71 17.25 -5.39 9.61
N ARG A 72 16.30 -5.83 8.80
CA ARG A 72 16.12 -7.22 8.37
C ARG A 72 17.39 -7.74 7.69
N ASP A 73 17.91 -7.01 6.71
CA ASP A 73 19.07 -7.42 5.93
C ASP A 73 20.33 -7.51 6.79
N GLN A 74 20.52 -6.59 7.76
CA GLN A 74 21.60 -6.64 8.72
C GLN A 74 21.49 -7.82 9.69
N LYS A 75 20.27 -8.11 10.16
CA LYS A 75 19.98 -9.24 11.05
C LYS A 75 19.94 -10.58 10.32
N LYS A 76 19.87 -10.55 8.97
CA LYS A 76 19.71 -11.73 8.11
C LYS A 76 18.44 -12.53 8.46
N THR A 77 17.37 -11.83 8.79
CA THR A 77 16.05 -12.40 8.99
C THR A 77 15.26 -12.41 7.67
N ASP A 78 14.11 -13.10 7.60
CA ASP A 78 13.42 -13.44 6.35
C ASP A 78 12.06 -12.77 6.18
N GLU A 79 11.63 -11.96 7.16
CA GLU A 79 10.34 -11.27 7.09
C GLU A 79 10.22 -10.37 5.87
N ASP A 80 9.05 -10.36 5.28
CA ASP A 80 8.70 -9.41 4.23
C ASP A 80 8.28 -8.05 4.83
N VAL A 81 8.73 -6.98 4.19
CA VAL A 81 8.31 -5.62 4.54
C VAL A 81 7.53 -5.05 3.36
N VAL A 82 6.24 -4.82 3.59
CA VAL A 82 5.31 -4.27 2.60
C VAL A 82 4.93 -2.86 3.00
N CYS A 83 5.27 -1.90 2.15
CA CYS A 83 4.89 -0.49 2.32
C CYS A 83 3.71 -0.15 1.42
N VAL A 84 2.59 0.27 2.01
CA VAL A 84 1.40 0.72 1.27
C VAL A 84 1.29 2.24 1.38
N PHE A 85 1.29 2.92 0.25
CA PHE A 85 1.28 4.38 0.20
C PHE A 85 0.41 4.88 -0.97
N GLY A 86 -0.19 6.05 -0.79
CA GLY A 86 -1.00 6.69 -1.84
C GLY A 86 -0.15 7.53 -2.79
N ASP A 87 -0.73 7.92 -3.91
CA ASP A 87 -0.15 8.82 -4.92
C ASP A 87 0.24 10.19 -4.31
N ALA A 88 -0.59 10.73 -3.43
CA ALA A 88 -0.31 11.98 -2.74
C ALA A 88 0.93 11.88 -1.82
N ALA A 89 1.24 10.71 -1.26
CA ALA A 89 2.43 10.51 -0.45
C ALA A 89 3.73 10.73 -1.25
N LEU A 90 3.70 10.47 -2.56
CA LEU A 90 4.83 10.69 -3.45
C LEU A 90 5.14 12.18 -3.71
N THR A 91 4.28 13.10 -3.31
CA THR A 91 4.57 14.53 -3.40
C THR A 91 5.46 15.04 -2.27
N ASN A 92 5.70 14.23 -1.24
CA ASN A 92 6.56 14.58 -0.11
C ASN A 92 8.04 14.32 -0.43
N GLY A 93 8.91 15.28 -0.11
CA GLY A 93 10.34 15.16 -0.33
C GLY A 93 10.98 13.94 0.36
N ILE A 94 10.54 13.61 1.58
CA ILE A 94 11.00 12.45 2.34
C ILE A 94 10.67 11.12 1.65
N SER A 95 9.58 11.05 0.89
CA SER A 95 9.24 9.87 0.08
C SER A 95 10.26 9.67 -1.05
N PHE A 96 10.69 10.76 -1.70
CA PHE A 96 11.74 10.70 -2.73
C PHE A 96 13.08 10.30 -2.16
N GLU A 97 13.44 10.84 -1.01
CA GLU A 97 14.67 10.46 -0.32
C GLU A 97 14.69 8.95 -0.05
N ALA A 98 13.60 8.40 0.48
CA ALA A 98 13.47 6.97 0.70
C ALA A 98 13.61 6.17 -0.60
N LEU A 99 12.86 6.53 -1.65
CA LEU A 99 12.89 5.85 -2.95
C LEU A 99 14.29 5.86 -3.56
N ASN A 100 15.00 6.99 -3.48
CA ASN A 100 16.37 7.11 -3.98
C ASN A 100 17.35 6.19 -3.25
N ASN A 101 17.10 5.91 -1.98
CA ASN A 101 17.98 5.09 -1.16
C ASN A 101 17.66 3.58 -1.19
N ILE A 102 16.46 3.16 -1.63
CA ILE A 102 16.03 1.76 -1.61
C ILE A 102 17.05 0.84 -2.30
N ALA A 103 17.43 1.17 -3.54
CA ALA A 103 18.27 0.31 -4.36
C ALA A 103 19.67 0.05 -3.78
N GLN A 104 20.16 0.94 -2.92
CA GLN A 104 21.50 0.82 -2.31
C GLN A 104 21.43 0.26 -0.88
N THR A 105 20.28 0.34 -0.23
CA THR A 105 20.14 0.03 1.19
C THR A 105 19.65 -1.40 1.43
N THR A 106 18.83 -1.94 0.53
CA THR A 106 18.20 -3.26 0.74
C THR A 106 18.09 -4.05 -0.56
N GLY A 107 18.23 -5.38 -0.44
CA GLY A 107 18.05 -6.30 -1.56
C GLY A 107 16.58 -6.63 -1.88
N LYS A 108 15.66 -6.37 -0.96
CA LYS A 108 14.24 -6.68 -1.14
C LYS A 108 13.36 -5.63 -0.46
N PHE A 109 12.57 -4.93 -1.26
CA PHE A 109 11.57 -3.95 -0.82
C PHE A 109 10.27 -4.17 -1.60
N ILE A 110 9.13 -4.20 -0.91
CA ILE A 110 7.82 -4.33 -1.54
C ILE A 110 7.04 -3.03 -1.33
N GLY A 111 6.89 -2.26 -2.39
CA GLY A 111 6.09 -1.04 -2.40
C GLY A 111 4.77 -1.27 -3.13
N VAL A 112 3.66 -0.92 -2.49
CA VAL A 112 2.32 -0.95 -3.08
C VAL A 112 1.82 0.48 -3.19
N LEU A 113 1.83 1.00 -4.40
CA LEU A 113 1.20 2.28 -4.71
C LEU A 113 -0.31 2.07 -4.87
N ASN A 114 -1.07 2.68 -3.97
CA ASN A 114 -2.52 2.73 -4.05
C ASN A 114 -2.92 4.07 -4.65
N ASP A 115 -3.04 4.08 -5.97
CA ASP A 115 -3.44 5.27 -6.74
C ASP A 115 -4.93 5.17 -7.04
N ASN A 116 -5.73 5.99 -6.38
CA ASN A 116 -7.17 6.13 -6.60
C ASN A 116 -7.52 7.49 -7.23
N GLU A 117 -6.51 8.24 -7.68
CA GLU A 117 -6.64 9.59 -8.23
C GLU A 117 -7.31 10.61 -7.28
N TRP A 118 -7.57 10.21 -6.03
CA TRP A 118 -8.21 11.02 -5.01
C TRP A 118 -7.20 11.50 -3.97
N SER A 119 -7.15 12.80 -3.80
CA SER A 119 -6.55 13.47 -2.65
C SER A 119 -7.56 14.47 -2.08
N ILE A 120 -7.28 15.01 -0.90
CA ILE A 120 -8.12 16.06 -0.27
C ILE A 120 -8.29 17.26 -1.20
N ASP A 121 -7.31 17.50 -2.09
CA ASP A 121 -7.36 18.44 -3.20
C ASP A 121 -6.69 17.82 -4.41
N LYS A 122 -6.91 18.38 -5.61
CA LYS A 122 -6.31 17.85 -6.86
C LYS A 122 -4.80 17.77 -6.74
N ASN A 123 -4.26 16.57 -6.96
CA ASN A 123 -2.82 16.37 -7.04
C ASN A 123 -2.25 17.22 -8.18
N VAL A 124 -1.57 18.30 -7.81
CA VAL A 124 -0.91 19.21 -8.74
C VAL A 124 0.59 18.96 -8.74
N GLY A 125 1.21 18.97 -9.90
CA GLY A 125 2.65 18.88 -10.00
C GLY A 125 3.14 17.92 -11.07
N ALA A 126 4.45 17.92 -11.26
CA ALA A 126 5.11 17.11 -12.30
C ALA A 126 4.99 15.60 -12.04
N ILE A 127 4.92 15.20 -10.77
CA ILE A 127 4.89 13.79 -10.36
C ILE A 127 3.55 13.16 -10.68
N SER A 128 2.45 13.84 -10.34
CA SER A 128 1.11 13.37 -10.70
C SER A 128 0.99 13.20 -12.23
N LYS A 129 1.50 14.16 -12.99
CA LYS A 129 1.57 14.06 -14.46
C LYS A 129 2.45 12.90 -14.93
N TYR A 130 3.56 12.63 -14.24
CA TYR A 130 4.47 11.55 -14.59
C TYR A 130 3.86 10.17 -14.29
N LEU A 131 3.22 10.01 -13.14
CA LEU A 131 2.50 8.78 -12.78
C LEU A 131 1.37 8.50 -13.77
N ASN A 132 0.55 9.51 -14.08
CA ASN A 132 -0.48 9.39 -15.10
C ASN A 132 0.11 8.97 -16.46
N LYS A 133 1.26 9.51 -16.84
CA LYS A 133 1.94 9.12 -18.08
C LYS A 133 2.42 7.67 -18.07
N ILE A 134 2.87 7.15 -16.91
CA ILE A 134 3.25 5.73 -16.77
C ILE A 134 2.03 4.83 -16.91
N ILE A 135 0.94 5.14 -16.18
CA ILE A 135 -0.29 4.35 -16.16
C ILE A 135 -0.98 4.35 -17.53
N THR A 136 -0.94 5.48 -18.23
CA THR A 136 -1.51 5.62 -19.59
C THR A 136 -0.59 5.16 -20.71
N ASN A 137 0.64 4.71 -20.40
CA ASN A 137 1.59 4.25 -21.40
C ASN A 137 1.08 2.98 -22.09
N PRO A 138 1.00 2.93 -23.44
CA PRO A 138 0.56 1.75 -24.17
C PRO A 138 1.37 0.49 -23.88
N GLY A 139 2.66 0.63 -23.51
CA GLY A 139 3.52 -0.50 -23.11
C GLY A 139 3.08 -1.11 -21.77
N TYR A 140 2.69 -0.28 -20.80
CA TYR A 140 2.15 -0.73 -19.51
C TYR A 140 0.81 -1.47 -19.70
N ASN A 141 -0.07 -0.92 -20.51
CA ASN A 141 -1.37 -1.53 -20.80
C ASN A 141 -1.22 -2.88 -21.52
N ARG A 142 -0.27 -3.01 -22.45
CA ARG A 142 0.05 -4.30 -23.10
C ARG A 142 0.56 -5.33 -22.10
N LEU A 143 1.48 -4.95 -21.20
CA LEU A 143 2.01 -5.84 -20.17
C LEU A 143 0.90 -6.28 -19.20
N HIS A 144 0.03 -5.38 -18.80
CA HIS A 144 -1.14 -5.69 -17.98
C HIS A 144 -2.09 -6.66 -18.66
N ASP A 145 -2.37 -6.45 -19.95
CA ASP A 145 -3.22 -7.34 -20.75
C ASP A 145 -2.59 -8.72 -20.94
N ASP A 146 -1.28 -8.78 -21.17
CA ASP A 146 -0.55 -10.05 -21.33
C ASP A 146 -0.50 -10.83 -20.01
N LEU A 147 -0.28 -10.16 -18.87
CA LEU A 147 -0.38 -10.76 -17.55
C LEU A 147 -1.80 -11.25 -17.27
N SER A 148 -2.82 -10.47 -17.59
CA SER A 148 -4.23 -10.86 -17.44
C SER A 148 -4.56 -12.09 -18.30
N ARG A 149 -4.03 -12.20 -19.51
CA ARG A 149 -4.18 -13.37 -20.37
C ARG A 149 -3.46 -14.61 -19.82
N LEU A 150 -2.28 -14.42 -19.22
CA LEU A 150 -1.53 -15.51 -18.55
C LEU A 150 -2.28 -16.02 -17.33
N VAL A 151 -2.79 -15.13 -16.48
CA VAL A 151 -3.58 -15.50 -15.29
C VAL A 151 -4.86 -16.23 -15.67
N LYS A 152 -5.53 -15.85 -16.77
CA LYS A 152 -6.71 -16.55 -17.29
C LYS A 152 -6.44 -18.01 -17.72
N LYS A 153 -5.20 -18.34 -18.06
CA LYS A 153 -4.81 -19.71 -18.42
C LYS A 153 -4.59 -20.62 -17.22
N LEU A 154 -4.55 -20.10 -16.00
CA LEU A 154 -4.39 -20.88 -14.77
C LEU A 154 -5.75 -21.43 -14.29
N PRO A 155 -5.80 -22.63 -13.70
CA PRO A 155 -7.01 -23.15 -13.05
C PRO A 155 -7.50 -22.13 -12.00
N LYS A 156 -8.72 -21.62 -12.15
CA LYS A 156 -9.32 -20.50 -11.39
C LYS A 156 -8.84 -19.09 -11.77
N GLY A 157 -8.06 -18.91 -12.84
CA GLY A 157 -7.59 -17.61 -13.30
C GLY A 157 -8.73 -16.64 -13.67
N ASP A 158 -9.82 -17.13 -14.25
CA ASP A 158 -11.00 -16.34 -14.58
C ASP A 158 -11.69 -15.71 -13.35
N PHE A 159 -11.66 -16.40 -12.21
CA PHE A 159 -12.20 -15.85 -10.97
C PHE A 159 -11.34 -14.70 -10.44
N ALA A 160 -10.02 -14.85 -10.46
CA ALA A 160 -9.07 -13.83 -10.01
C ALA A 160 -9.13 -12.56 -10.90
N VAL A 161 -9.24 -12.74 -12.23
CA VAL A 161 -9.38 -11.60 -13.16
C VAL A 161 -10.74 -10.91 -13.02
N ARG A 162 -11.82 -11.67 -12.82
CA ARG A 162 -13.16 -11.08 -12.56
C ARG A 162 -13.22 -10.31 -11.25
N LEU A 163 -12.51 -10.77 -10.22
CA LEU A 163 -12.42 -10.05 -8.94
C LEU A 163 -11.62 -8.75 -9.10
N GLY A 164 -10.49 -8.78 -9.80
CA GLY A 164 -9.69 -7.60 -10.12
C GLY A 164 -10.45 -6.57 -10.95
N ASN A 165 -11.11 -6.99 -12.02
CA ASN A 165 -11.90 -6.10 -12.89
C ASN A 165 -13.17 -5.57 -12.20
N ARG A 166 -13.77 -6.32 -11.27
CA ARG A 166 -14.88 -5.82 -10.44
C ARG A 166 -14.42 -4.75 -9.46
N ALA A 167 -13.27 -4.92 -8.85
CA ALA A 167 -12.68 -3.90 -7.97
C ALA A 167 -12.35 -2.62 -8.75
N GLU A 168 -11.75 -2.76 -9.94
CA GLU A 168 -11.45 -1.64 -10.83
C GLU A 168 -12.73 -0.96 -11.39
N GLY A 169 -13.74 -1.74 -11.76
CA GLY A 169 -15.02 -1.22 -12.24
C GLY A 169 -15.85 -0.53 -11.16
N ALA A 170 -15.81 -1.02 -9.92
CA ALA A 170 -16.46 -0.37 -8.78
C ALA A 170 -15.80 0.97 -8.45
N LEU A 171 -14.47 1.06 -8.56
CA LEU A 171 -13.70 2.30 -8.39
C LEU A 171 -14.00 3.33 -9.50
N LYS A 172 -14.20 2.88 -10.75
CA LYS A 172 -14.54 3.78 -11.89
C LYS A 172 -16.00 4.24 -11.90
N ALA A 173 -16.93 3.48 -11.34
CA ALA A 173 -18.36 3.83 -11.30
C ALA A 173 -18.72 4.90 -10.25
N GLU A 174 -17.88 5.15 -9.26
CA GLU A 174 -18.04 6.23 -8.29
C GLU A 174 -17.49 7.59 -8.77
N VAL A 175 -16.93 7.65 -9.97
CA VAL A 175 -16.22 8.85 -10.51
C VAL A 175 -16.98 9.50 -11.68
N SER A 176 -18.17 9.03 -12.02
CA SER A 176 -19.02 9.64 -13.08
C SER A 176 -20.20 10.42 -12.55
#